data_9f4a0050f0997828f3ea1b71eff0e150
#
_entry.id   9f4a0050f0997828f3ea1b71eff0e150
#
_cell.length_a   1.000
_cell.length_b   1.000
_cell.length_c   1.000
_cell.angle_alpha   90.00
_cell.angle_beta   90.00
_cell.angle_gamma   90.00
#
_symmetry.space_group_name_H-M   'P 1'
#
loop_
_entity.id
_entity.type
_entity.pdbx_description
1 polymer ?
#
loop_
_entity_poly.entity_id
_entity_poly.type
_entity_poly.pdbx_seq_one_letter_code
_entity_poly.pdbx_strand_id
1 'polypeptide(L)'
;MGKQFDAMLPQHEAFIRQQHIFFVGSAPLSEEGHVNISPKGHDCLTILSPNRVAYLDLTGSGNETSAHLDENKRITVMFCAFEGAPNILRLYGTGKVVLPATAEWDALYPLFSPLPGARQIIDIEVHKVQTSCGYSIPFMSYEGERETLQRWSVQKGEEGLKEYWKEKNTKSIDGMPTPLGKSL
;
A
#
# COMPACT_ATOMS: atom_id res chain seq x y z
N MET A 1 -9.12 20.05 -15.50
CA MET A 1 -9.09 18.81 -16.30
C MET A 1 -7.90 17.97 -15.87
N GLY A 2 -8.07 16.67 -15.80
CA GLY A 2 -7.00 15.76 -15.40
C GLY A 2 -5.83 15.77 -16.40
N LYS A 3 -4.60 15.68 -15.86
CA LYS A 3 -3.37 15.58 -16.67
C LYS A 3 -2.73 14.23 -16.43
N GLN A 4 -2.03 13.71 -17.43
CA GLN A 4 -1.29 12.46 -17.36
C GLN A 4 0.20 12.73 -17.59
N PHE A 5 1.05 11.94 -16.90
CA PHE A 5 2.50 12.03 -16.96
C PHE A 5 3.07 10.61 -16.92
N ASP A 6 4.23 10.40 -17.50
CA ASP A 6 4.90 9.11 -17.53
C ASP A 6 5.79 8.88 -16.28
N ALA A 7 5.96 9.93 -15.46
CA ALA A 7 6.71 9.89 -14.21
C ALA A 7 6.15 10.91 -13.21
N MET A 8 6.45 10.73 -11.92
CA MET A 8 6.21 11.74 -10.91
C MET A 8 7.12 12.96 -11.14
N LEU A 9 6.54 14.13 -11.06
CA LEU A 9 7.26 15.40 -11.04
C LEU A 9 7.50 15.83 -9.59
N PRO A 10 8.44 16.75 -9.30
CA PRO A 10 8.70 17.24 -7.95
C PRO A 10 7.45 17.74 -7.20
N GLN A 11 6.50 18.34 -7.91
CA GLN A 11 5.22 18.77 -7.34
C GLN A 11 4.30 17.60 -6.94
N HIS A 12 4.38 16.45 -7.64
CA HIS A 12 3.63 15.25 -7.28
C HIS A 12 4.21 14.61 -6.02
N GLU A 13 5.54 14.56 -5.93
CA GLU A 13 6.23 14.06 -4.72
C GLU A 13 5.92 14.93 -3.51
N ALA A 14 5.97 16.26 -3.66
CA ALA A 14 5.62 17.20 -2.59
C ALA A 14 4.17 16.99 -2.13
N PHE A 15 3.23 16.78 -3.06
CA PHE A 15 1.83 16.48 -2.75
C PHE A 15 1.68 15.15 -1.99
N ILE A 16 2.34 14.08 -2.44
CA ILE A 16 2.32 12.75 -1.79
C ILE A 16 2.77 12.88 -0.32
N ARG A 17 3.88 13.58 -0.07
CA ARG A 17 4.46 13.75 1.28
C ARG A 17 3.58 14.54 2.24
N GLN A 18 2.59 15.27 1.75
CA GLN A 18 1.61 16.00 2.56
C GLN A 18 0.41 15.16 2.98
N GLN A 19 0.23 13.97 2.36
CA GLN A 19 -0.96 13.16 2.64
C GLN A 19 -0.69 12.17 3.78
N HIS A 20 -1.57 12.15 4.78
CA HIS A 20 -1.53 11.23 5.93
C HIS A 20 -2.14 9.86 5.62
N ILE A 21 -2.87 9.74 4.51
CA ILE A 21 -3.53 8.51 4.07
C ILE A 21 -3.40 8.38 2.56
N PHE A 22 -3.20 7.15 2.10
CA PHE A 22 -3.35 6.79 0.69
C PHE A 22 -4.21 5.54 0.55
N PHE A 23 -4.72 5.32 -0.65
CA PHE A 23 -5.57 4.18 -0.97
C PHE A 23 -4.86 3.30 -1.99
N VAL A 24 -4.93 2.00 -1.77
CA VAL A 24 -4.38 0.99 -2.69
C VAL A 24 -5.54 0.23 -3.32
N GLY A 25 -5.62 0.29 -4.64
CA GLY A 25 -6.58 -0.45 -5.44
C GLY A 25 -5.91 -1.59 -6.19
N SER A 26 -6.49 -2.79 -6.14
CA SER A 26 -6.08 -3.98 -6.90
C SER A 26 -7.28 -4.86 -7.22
N ALA A 27 -7.16 -5.70 -8.23
CA ALA A 27 -8.24 -6.60 -8.63
C ALA A 27 -7.64 -7.90 -9.18
N PRO A 28 -8.34 -9.04 -9.01
CA PRO A 28 -7.96 -10.28 -9.68
C PRO A 28 -8.25 -10.21 -11.18
N LEU A 29 -7.87 -11.24 -11.93
CA LEU A 29 -8.23 -11.38 -13.35
C LEU A 29 -9.63 -11.97 -13.55
N SER A 30 -10.11 -12.75 -12.60
CA SER A 30 -11.44 -13.36 -12.65
C SER A 30 -12.53 -12.30 -12.65
N GLU A 31 -13.51 -12.43 -13.52
CA GLU A 31 -14.70 -11.58 -13.58
C GLU A 31 -15.59 -11.72 -12.32
N GLU A 32 -15.54 -12.87 -11.65
CA GLU A 32 -16.26 -13.14 -10.42
C GLU A 32 -15.50 -12.71 -9.16
N GLY A 33 -14.23 -12.28 -9.30
CA GLY A 33 -13.38 -11.88 -8.19
C GLY A 33 -13.68 -10.47 -7.69
N HIS A 34 -13.33 -10.20 -6.43
CA HIS A 34 -13.64 -8.94 -5.77
C HIS A 34 -12.53 -7.91 -5.94
N VAL A 35 -12.90 -6.69 -6.33
CA VAL A 35 -11.98 -5.54 -6.35
C VAL A 35 -11.66 -5.13 -4.92
N ASN A 36 -10.39 -5.01 -4.60
CA ASN A 36 -9.93 -4.55 -3.30
C ASN A 36 -9.56 -3.06 -3.32
N ILE A 37 -9.98 -2.33 -2.29
CA ILE A 37 -9.54 -0.97 -2.00
C ILE A 37 -9.17 -0.91 -0.51
N SER A 38 -7.91 -0.62 -0.22
CA SER A 38 -7.37 -0.57 1.14
C SER A 38 -6.81 0.81 1.48
N PRO A 39 -7.26 1.47 2.56
CA PRO A 39 -6.61 2.66 3.09
C PRO A 39 -5.32 2.29 3.81
N LYS A 40 -4.30 3.14 3.71
CA LYS A 40 -3.00 3.01 4.36
C LYS A 40 -2.61 4.32 5.00
N GLY A 41 -2.22 4.28 6.27
CA GLY A 41 -1.68 5.41 7.06
C GLY A 41 -0.31 5.06 7.64
N HIS A 42 0.09 5.72 8.73
CA HIS A 42 1.33 5.48 9.49
C HIS A 42 2.63 5.83 8.75
N ASP A 43 2.59 6.75 7.79
CA ASP A 43 3.80 7.13 7.03
C ASP A 43 4.57 5.93 6.48
N CYS A 44 3.82 4.94 5.98
CA CYS A 44 4.39 3.68 5.53
C CYS A 44 4.77 3.66 4.03
N LEU A 45 4.75 4.81 3.33
CA LEU A 45 5.11 4.90 1.91
C LEU A 45 6.42 5.67 1.72
N THR A 46 7.28 5.17 0.85
CA THR A 46 8.50 5.88 0.44
C THR A 46 8.58 6.01 -1.08
N ILE A 47 9.09 7.16 -1.55
CA ILE A 47 9.36 7.43 -2.96
C ILE A 47 10.83 7.09 -3.22
N LEU A 48 11.07 6.11 -4.08
CA LEU A 48 12.40 5.60 -4.41
C LEU A 48 13.01 6.30 -5.63
N SER A 49 12.15 6.66 -6.59
CA SER A 49 12.52 7.41 -7.79
C SER A 49 11.27 8.02 -8.42
N PRO A 50 11.38 8.87 -9.46
CA PRO A 50 10.21 9.40 -10.17
C PRO A 50 9.25 8.32 -10.73
N ASN A 51 9.72 7.10 -10.92
CA ASN A 51 8.94 5.97 -11.43
C ASN A 51 8.85 4.80 -10.44
N ARG A 52 9.19 4.98 -9.17
CA ARG A 52 9.16 3.87 -8.22
C ARG A 52 8.78 4.34 -6.82
N VAL A 53 7.79 3.68 -6.24
CA VAL A 53 7.41 3.87 -4.85
C VAL A 53 7.34 2.50 -4.15
N ALA A 54 7.50 2.50 -2.85
CA ALA A 54 7.26 1.29 -2.06
C ALA A 54 6.48 1.64 -0.80
N TYR A 55 5.69 0.69 -0.29
CA TYR A 55 5.09 0.86 1.02
C TYR A 55 5.24 -0.38 1.90
N LEU A 56 5.44 -0.12 3.18
CA LEU A 56 5.48 -1.15 4.22
C LEU A 56 4.06 -1.59 4.52
N ASP A 57 3.71 -2.82 4.20
CA ASP A 57 2.38 -3.37 4.42
C ASP A 57 2.28 -4.01 5.78
N LEU A 58 1.41 -3.44 6.62
CA LEU A 58 1.21 -3.87 7.99
C LEU A 58 0.17 -4.99 8.07
N THR A 59 0.23 -5.77 9.15
CA THR A 59 -0.72 -6.84 9.43
C THR A 59 -2.16 -6.32 9.42
N GLY A 60 -3.02 -7.00 8.70
CA GLY A 60 -4.46 -6.73 8.61
C GLY A 60 -5.25 -8.03 8.55
N SER A 61 -6.58 -7.95 8.55
CA SER A 61 -7.49 -9.10 8.50
C SER A 61 -7.49 -9.83 7.15
N GLY A 62 -7.05 -9.17 6.08
CA GLY A 62 -6.94 -9.72 4.73
C GLY A 62 -5.57 -9.47 4.12
N ASN A 63 -5.32 -10.05 2.94
CA ASN A 63 -4.08 -9.91 2.18
C ASN A 63 -4.35 -9.89 0.67
N GLU A 64 -5.45 -9.22 0.27
CA GLU A 64 -6.01 -9.19 -1.08
C GLU A 64 -5.02 -8.66 -2.11
N THR A 65 -4.42 -7.48 -1.82
CA THR A 65 -3.43 -6.86 -2.71
C THR A 65 -2.28 -7.81 -3.01
N SER A 66 -1.78 -8.53 -2.02
CA SER A 66 -0.69 -9.50 -2.18
C SER A 66 -1.06 -10.64 -3.14
N ALA A 67 -2.26 -11.20 -3.02
CA ALA A 67 -2.76 -12.24 -3.91
C ALA A 67 -2.95 -11.73 -5.35
N HIS A 68 -3.54 -10.53 -5.52
CA HIS A 68 -3.73 -9.92 -6.84
C HIS A 68 -2.41 -9.60 -7.53
N LEU A 69 -1.41 -9.13 -6.77
CA LEU A 69 -0.09 -8.84 -7.31
C LEU A 69 0.67 -10.10 -7.72
N ASP A 70 0.49 -11.19 -7.00
CA ASP A 70 1.07 -12.48 -7.36
C ASP A 70 0.52 -13.00 -8.70
N GLU A 71 -0.78 -12.75 -8.96
CA GLU A 71 -1.44 -13.17 -10.19
C GLU A 71 -1.13 -12.25 -11.38
N ASN A 72 -1.31 -10.93 -11.23
CA ASN A 72 -1.35 -10.03 -12.39
C ASN A 72 -0.56 -8.72 -12.23
N LYS A 73 -0.02 -8.46 -11.03
CA LYS A 73 0.84 -7.31 -10.69
C LYS A 73 0.20 -5.92 -10.81
N ARG A 74 -1.05 -5.78 -11.28
CA ARG A 74 -1.69 -4.47 -11.47
C ARG A 74 -2.04 -3.82 -10.16
N ILE A 75 -1.65 -2.56 -10.00
CA ILE A 75 -1.89 -1.78 -8.79
C ILE A 75 -2.13 -0.31 -9.11
N THR A 76 -2.98 0.32 -8.32
CA THR A 76 -3.17 1.76 -8.31
C THR A 76 -2.99 2.27 -6.90
N VAL A 77 -2.19 3.31 -6.73
CA VAL A 77 -2.08 4.07 -5.48
C VAL A 77 -2.73 5.44 -5.69
N MET A 78 -3.65 5.82 -4.81
CA MET A 78 -4.38 7.07 -4.91
C MET A 78 -4.22 7.93 -3.65
N PHE A 79 -3.98 9.22 -3.86
CA PHE A 79 -3.90 10.25 -2.83
C PHE A 79 -4.99 11.30 -3.09
N CYS A 80 -5.59 11.79 -2.01
CA CYS A 80 -6.62 12.82 -2.06
C CYS A 80 -6.21 13.99 -1.15
N ALA A 81 -6.38 15.23 -1.64
CA ALA A 81 -6.24 16.40 -0.81
C ALA A 81 -7.47 16.55 0.10
N PHE A 82 -7.32 16.25 1.39
CA PHE A 82 -8.34 16.54 2.40
C PHE A 82 -8.19 17.93 3.00
N GLU A 83 -7.05 18.57 2.77
CA GLU A 83 -6.73 19.94 3.18
C GLU A 83 -6.16 20.73 1.99
N GLY A 84 -6.21 22.05 2.07
CA GLY A 84 -5.65 22.92 1.06
C GLY A 84 -6.38 22.90 -0.30
N ALA A 85 -5.62 23.00 -1.38
CA ALA A 85 -6.18 23.02 -2.73
C ALA A 85 -6.65 21.62 -3.17
N PRO A 86 -7.83 21.48 -3.78
CA PRO A 86 -8.38 20.19 -4.16
C PRO A 86 -7.54 19.52 -5.24
N ASN A 87 -7.15 18.29 -5.00
CA ASN A 87 -6.38 17.46 -5.94
C ASN A 87 -6.58 15.98 -5.64
N ILE A 88 -6.59 15.16 -6.68
CA ILE A 88 -6.45 13.72 -6.59
C ILE A 88 -5.25 13.33 -7.45
N LEU A 89 -4.33 12.56 -6.89
CA LEU A 89 -3.19 11.98 -7.60
C LEU A 89 -3.32 10.46 -7.62
N ARG A 90 -3.13 9.85 -8.78
CA ARG A 90 -3.08 8.40 -8.94
C ARG A 90 -1.76 7.99 -9.57
N LEU A 91 -1.16 6.94 -8.99
CA LEU A 91 -0.02 6.22 -9.53
C LEU A 91 -0.52 4.87 -10.02
N TYR A 92 -0.43 4.63 -11.32
CA TYR A 92 -0.74 3.33 -11.93
C TYR A 92 0.57 2.59 -12.18
N GLY A 93 0.65 1.35 -11.75
CA GLY A 93 1.92 0.64 -11.81
C GLY A 93 1.80 -0.88 -11.79
N THR A 94 2.97 -1.48 -11.73
CA THR A 94 3.18 -2.91 -11.53
C THR A 94 3.79 -3.14 -10.15
N GLY A 95 3.07 -3.85 -9.29
CA GLY A 95 3.49 -4.13 -7.93
C GLY A 95 4.13 -5.50 -7.77
N LYS A 96 5.06 -5.61 -6.82
CA LYS A 96 5.74 -6.83 -6.40
C LYS A 96 5.69 -6.94 -4.89
N VAL A 97 5.41 -8.13 -4.40
CA VAL A 97 5.47 -8.45 -2.97
C VAL A 97 6.90 -8.84 -2.60
N VAL A 98 7.47 -8.15 -1.62
CA VAL A 98 8.78 -8.43 -1.06
C VAL A 98 8.60 -8.92 0.36
N LEU A 99 9.03 -10.16 0.61
CA LEU A 99 8.89 -10.82 1.92
C LEU A 99 10.14 -10.65 2.78
N PRO A 100 10.02 -10.69 4.12
CA PRO A 100 11.15 -10.76 5.03
C PRO A 100 12.13 -11.90 4.68
N ALA A 101 13.37 -11.76 5.10
CA ALA A 101 14.46 -12.70 4.83
C ALA A 101 14.82 -12.86 3.33
N THR A 102 14.55 -11.86 2.52
CA THR A 102 15.04 -11.75 1.14
C THR A 102 16.02 -10.59 1.01
N ALA A 103 16.98 -10.68 0.09
CA ALA A 103 17.93 -9.59 -0.17
C ALA A 103 17.24 -8.27 -0.54
N GLU A 104 16.08 -8.34 -1.18
CA GLU A 104 15.28 -7.16 -1.51
C GLU A 104 14.64 -6.53 -0.27
N TRP A 105 14.16 -7.34 0.68
CA TRP A 105 13.69 -6.84 1.96
C TRP A 105 14.82 -6.11 2.70
N ASP A 106 16.00 -6.71 2.78
CA ASP A 106 17.15 -6.13 3.48
C ASP A 106 17.58 -4.79 2.86
N ALA A 107 17.37 -4.62 1.55
CA ALA A 107 17.65 -3.38 0.84
C ALA A 107 16.58 -2.31 1.04
N LEU A 108 15.29 -2.69 1.14
CA LEU A 108 14.16 -1.75 1.18
C LEU A 108 13.72 -1.41 2.59
N TYR A 109 13.70 -2.38 3.50
CA TYR A 109 13.18 -2.18 4.86
C TYR A 109 13.85 -1.03 5.64
N PRO A 110 15.17 -0.80 5.54
CA PRO A 110 15.82 0.33 6.21
C PRO A 110 15.37 1.72 5.74
N LEU A 111 14.63 1.82 4.63
CA LEU A 111 14.08 3.07 4.10
C LEU A 111 12.77 3.48 4.77
N PHE A 112 12.22 2.65 5.63
CA PHE A 112 11.01 2.88 6.39
C PHE A 112 11.30 3.07 7.87
N SER A 113 10.49 3.86 8.55
CA SER A 113 10.45 3.85 10.01
C SER A 113 9.97 2.47 10.48
N PRO A 114 10.63 1.83 11.46
CA PRO A 114 10.20 0.54 11.95
C PRO A 114 8.77 0.62 12.53
N LEU A 115 7.86 -0.22 12.02
CA LEU A 115 6.48 -0.31 12.49
C LEU A 115 6.18 -1.75 12.93
N PRO A 116 5.66 -1.96 14.16
CA PRO A 116 5.24 -3.27 14.61
C PRO A 116 4.19 -3.88 13.70
N GLY A 117 4.31 -5.16 13.41
CA GLY A 117 3.35 -5.87 12.54
C GLY A 117 3.61 -5.72 11.04
N ALA A 118 4.76 -5.20 10.63
CA ALA A 118 5.19 -5.23 9.24
C ALA A 118 5.30 -6.68 8.75
N ARG A 119 4.59 -7.03 7.67
CA ARG A 119 4.54 -8.40 7.14
C ARG A 119 5.17 -8.55 5.76
N GLN A 120 5.17 -7.50 4.96
CA GLN A 120 5.73 -7.47 3.60
C GLN A 120 5.93 -6.03 3.15
N ILE A 121 6.70 -5.83 2.09
CA ILE A 121 6.81 -4.55 1.38
C ILE A 121 6.16 -4.74 0.02
N ILE A 122 5.37 -3.77 -0.43
CA ILE A 122 4.88 -3.70 -1.79
C ILE A 122 5.73 -2.70 -2.54
N ASP A 123 6.53 -3.19 -3.47
CA ASP A 123 7.40 -2.42 -4.34
C ASP A 123 6.71 -2.19 -5.69
N ILE A 124 6.60 -0.96 -6.14
CA ILE A 124 5.75 -0.56 -7.28
C ILE A 124 6.56 0.22 -8.30
N GLU A 125 6.63 -0.32 -9.51
CA GLU A 125 7.08 0.41 -10.69
C GLU A 125 5.91 1.20 -11.27
N VAL A 126 6.03 2.53 -11.31
CA VAL A 126 4.98 3.46 -11.76
C VAL A 126 5.12 3.70 -13.26
N HIS A 127 4.08 3.38 -14.02
CA HIS A 127 4.05 3.56 -15.48
C HIS A 127 3.32 4.84 -15.88
N LYS A 128 2.38 5.29 -15.06
CA LYS A 128 1.58 6.48 -15.33
C LYS A 128 1.16 7.17 -14.04
N VAL A 129 1.23 8.49 -14.09
CA VAL A 129 0.75 9.39 -13.04
C VAL A 129 -0.42 10.19 -13.59
N GLN A 130 -1.50 10.29 -12.84
CA GLN A 130 -2.67 11.07 -13.24
C GLN A 130 -3.11 12.01 -12.12
N THR A 131 -3.31 13.27 -12.45
CA THR A 131 -3.97 14.24 -11.56
C THR A 131 -5.42 14.45 -11.99
N SER A 132 -6.29 14.76 -11.04
CA SER A 132 -7.68 15.19 -11.30
C SER A 132 -8.12 16.23 -10.28
N CYS A 133 -9.19 16.98 -10.57
CA CYS A 133 -9.54 18.19 -9.83
C CYS A 133 -9.89 18.00 -8.35
N GLY A 134 -10.38 16.83 -7.94
CA GLY A 134 -10.69 16.58 -6.53
C GLY A 134 -11.81 17.46 -5.91
N TYR A 135 -12.59 18.16 -6.71
CA TYR A 135 -13.59 19.16 -6.24
C TYR A 135 -14.68 18.58 -5.32
N SER A 136 -14.92 17.27 -5.39
CA SER A 136 -15.89 16.59 -4.53
C SER A 136 -15.25 15.99 -3.27
N ILE A 137 -13.95 16.13 -3.06
CA ILE A 137 -13.28 15.66 -1.85
C ILE A 137 -13.61 16.64 -0.72
N PRO A 138 -14.21 16.18 0.39
CA PRO A 138 -14.52 17.04 1.51
C PRO A 138 -13.25 17.44 2.28
N PHE A 139 -13.30 18.55 2.98
CA PHE A 139 -12.27 18.91 3.95
C PHE A 139 -12.34 17.99 5.17
N MET A 140 -11.17 17.52 5.63
CA MET A 140 -11.00 16.74 6.86
C MET A 140 -9.74 17.21 7.57
N SER A 141 -9.84 17.47 8.88
CA SER A 141 -8.67 17.81 9.71
C SER A 141 -8.00 16.52 10.19
N TYR A 142 -6.67 16.47 10.03
CA TYR A 142 -5.89 15.37 10.58
C TYR A 142 -5.69 15.57 12.08
N GLU A 143 -6.13 14.62 12.90
CA GLU A 143 -5.98 14.65 14.36
C GLU A 143 -4.81 13.79 14.87
N GLY A 144 -4.36 12.83 14.07
CA GLY A 144 -3.24 11.95 14.40
C GLY A 144 -3.44 10.49 13.95
N GLU A 145 -2.39 9.69 14.12
CA GLU A 145 -2.42 8.26 13.83
C GLU A 145 -3.09 7.47 14.95
N ARG A 146 -3.76 6.35 14.58
CA ARG A 146 -4.31 5.40 15.56
C ARG A 146 -3.22 4.44 16.01
N GLU A 147 -2.95 4.37 17.28
CA GLU A 147 -1.96 3.43 17.86
C GLU A 147 -2.50 1.99 18.00
N THR A 148 -3.77 1.74 17.68
CA THR A 148 -4.44 0.45 17.92
C THR A 148 -3.71 -0.73 17.29
N LEU A 149 -3.33 -0.62 16.01
CA LEU A 149 -2.63 -1.70 15.31
C LEU A 149 -1.23 -1.94 15.88
N GLN A 150 -0.50 -0.89 16.20
CA GLN A 150 0.85 -0.99 16.77
C GLN A 150 0.81 -1.66 18.14
N ARG A 151 -0.08 -1.22 19.04
CA ARG A 151 -0.28 -1.82 20.37
C ARG A 151 -0.68 -3.29 20.27
N TRP A 152 -1.62 -3.61 19.38
CA TRP A 152 -2.04 -4.99 19.15
C TRP A 152 -0.89 -5.86 18.62
N SER A 153 -0.10 -5.35 17.67
CA SER A 153 1.05 -6.07 17.11
C SER A 153 2.14 -6.35 18.17
N VAL A 154 2.44 -5.35 19.00
CA VAL A 154 3.38 -5.51 20.13
C VAL A 154 2.86 -6.55 21.14
N GLN A 155 1.57 -6.50 21.49
CA GLN A 155 0.96 -7.46 22.40
C GLN A 155 0.95 -8.88 21.85
N LYS A 156 0.74 -9.06 20.53
CA LYS A 156 0.81 -10.38 19.87
C LYS A 156 2.20 -10.97 19.87
N GLY A 157 3.24 -10.14 19.76
CA GLY A 157 4.62 -10.58 19.58
C GLY A 157 4.85 -11.28 18.23
N GLU A 158 6.10 -11.61 17.95
CA GLU A 158 6.47 -12.19 16.64
C GLU A 158 5.78 -13.52 16.35
N GLU A 159 5.75 -14.42 17.31
CA GLU A 159 5.13 -15.74 17.14
C GLU A 159 3.60 -15.65 16.96
N GLY A 160 2.94 -14.81 17.79
CA GLY A 160 1.51 -14.59 17.66
C GLY A 160 1.10 -13.90 16.34
N LEU A 161 1.98 -13.05 15.78
CA LEU A 161 1.79 -12.48 14.45
C LEU A 161 1.93 -13.54 13.36
N LYS A 162 2.92 -14.42 13.43
CA LYS A 162 3.09 -15.53 12.47
C LYS A 162 1.90 -16.48 12.49
N GLU A 163 1.37 -16.83 13.66
CA GLU A 163 0.16 -17.64 13.80
C GLU A 163 -1.05 -16.94 13.16
N TYR A 164 -1.21 -15.65 13.41
CA TYR A 164 -2.27 -14.85 12.81
C TYR A 164 -2.17 -14.82 11.28
N TRP A 165 -0.95 -14.66 10.74
CA TRP A 165 -0.74 -14.68 9.27
C TRP A 165 -1.10 -16.03 8.66
N LYS A 166 -0.76 -17.16 9.32
CA LYS A 166 -1.16 -18.50 8.90
C LYS A 166 -2.67 -18.65 8.85
N GLU A 167 -3.36 -18.11 9.83
CA GLU A 167 -4.82 -18.20 9.93
C GLU A 167 -5.54 -17.27 8.93
N LYS A 168 -5.09 -16.01 8.80
CA LYS A 168 -5.86 -14.94 8.13
C LYS A 168 -5.25 -14.42 6.83
N ASN A 169 -3.95 -14.62 6.58
CA ASN A 169 -3.27 -13.93 5.49
C ASN A 169 -2.69 -14.83 4.40
N THR A 170 -2.99 -16.11 4.44
CA THR A 170 -2.50 -17.09 3.45
C THR A 170 -3.31 -17.10 2.15
N LYS A 171 -4.54 -16.58 2.19
CA LYS A 171 -5.43 -16.49 1.03
C LYS A 171 -6.18 -15.17 1.02
N SER A 172 -6.63 -14.75 -0.17
CA SER A 172 -7.59 -13.65 -0.35
C SER A 172 -9.02 -14.10 -0.01
N ILE A 173 -9.98 -13.16 -0.03
CA ILE A 173 -11.42 -13.45 0.10
C ILE A 173 -11.91 -14.40 -1.01
N ASP A 174 -11.29 -14.34 -2.19
CA ASP A 174 -11.59 -15.20 -3.34
C ASP A 174 -10.84 -16.55 -3.30
N GLY A 175 -10.15 -16.85 -2.18
CA GLY A 175 -9.40 -18.09 -1.99
C GLY A 175 -8.05 -18.14 -2.71
N MET A 176 -7.61 -17.07 -3.34
CA MET A 176 -6.31 -16.98 -4.05
C MET A 176 -5.15 -17.03 -3.05
N PRO A 177 -4.13 -17.88 -3.28
CA PRO A 177 -2.98 -17.95 -2.38
C PRO A 177 -2.16 -16.67 -2.43
N THR A 178 -1.57 -16.29 -1.29
CA THR A 178 -0.67 -15.13 -1.20
C THR A 178 0.79 -15.58 -1.18
N PRO A 179 1.75 -14.75 -1.63
CA PRO A 179 3.18 -15.00 -1.44
C PRO A 179 3.55 -15.29 0.02
N LEU A 180 3.01 -14.53 0.97
CA LEU A 180 3.21 -14.76 2.39
C LEU A 180 2.73 -16.16 2.81
N GLY A 181 1.55 -16.59 2.35
CA GLY A 181 1.02 -17.92 2.63
C GLY A 181 1.83 -19.07 2.04
N LYS A 182 2.52 -18.83 0.92
CA LYS A 182 3.44 -19.81 0.31
C LYS A 182 4.76 -19.94 1.05
N SER A 183 5.13 -18.93 1.88
CA SER A 183 6.39 -18.87 2.63
C SER A 183 6.28 -19.36 4.08
N LEU A 184 5.08 -19.52 4.62
CA LEU A 184 4.75 -19.98 5.97
C LEU A 184 4.51 -21.49 6.02
#